data_3441ac2a3c941995d016f6d13763e411
#
_entry.id   3441ac2a3c941995d016f6d13763e411
#
_cell.length_a   1.000
_cell.length_b   1.000
_cell.length_c   1.000
_cell.angle_alpha   90.00
_cell.angle_beta   90.00
_cell.angle_gamma   90.00
#
_symmetry.space_group_name_H-M   'P 1'
#
loop_
_entity.id
_entity.type
_entity.pdbx_description
1 polymer ?
#
loop_
_entity_poly.entity_id
_entity_poly.type
_entity_poly.pdbx_seq_one_letter_code
_entity_poly.pdbx_strand_id
1 'polypeptide(L)'
;RRIVGDVLSRFERKGLNIVALKVMVIPPLLAATHYAEHKGKSFYTELIEYITSGPVVAMAIEGDEAIQLVRRLCGPTAVCESAPGTIRGDYCLHTNHNIIHSSDSPDSADRELKLFFQPNELIAWEDGNSHWF
;
A
#
# COMPACT_ATOMS: atom_id res chain seq x y z
N ARG A 1 -12.37 6.99 -4.83
CA ARG A 1 -13.48 6.01 -4.75
C ARG A 1 -13.62 5.56 -3.29
N ARG A 2 -14.79 5.14 -2.90
CA ARG A 2 -15.08 4.73 -1.51
C ARG A 2 -14.85 3.23 -1.33
N ILE A 3 -13.60 2.78 -1.45
CA ILE A 3 -13.23 1.35 -1.35
C ILE A 3 -12.24 1.05 -0.21
N VAL A 4 -11.93 2.04 0.64
CA VAL A 4 -10.96 1.86 1.73
C VAL A 4 -11.36 0.71 2.65
N GLY A 5 -12.64 0.64 3.04
CA GLY A 5 -13.14 -0.44 3.91
C GLY A 5 -12.96 -1.82 3.29
N ASP A 6 -13.23 -1.97 1.99
CA ASP A 6 -13.06 -3.23 1.28
C ASP A 6 -11.60 -3.64 1.20
N VAL A 7 -10.71 -2.69 0.94
CA VAL A 7 -9.26 -2.94 0.91
C VAL A 7 -8.74 -3.37 2.28
N LEU A 8 -9.08 -2.62 3.34
CA LEU A 8 -8.68 -2.94 4.71
C LEU A 8 -9.17 -4.33 5.14
N SER A 9 -10.43 -4.65 4.83
CA SER A 9 -10.98 -5.94 5.23
C SER A 9 -10.29 -7.13 4.57
N ARG A 10 -9.70 -6.97 3.40
CA ARG A 10 -8.91 -8.04 2.77
C ARG A 10 -7.64 -8.37 3.54
N PHE A 11 -6.98 -7.36 4.10
CA PHE A 11 -5.80 -7.57 4.94
C PHE A 11 -6.17 -8.18 6.29
N GLU A 12 -7.20 -7.67 6.93
CA GLU A 12 -7.68 -8.20 8.23
C GLU A 12 -8.18 -9.64 8.12
N ARG A 13 -8.98 -9.95 7.11
CA ARG A 13 -9.47 -11.32 6.87
C ARG A 13 -8.37 -12.31 6.55
N LYS A 14 -7.24 -11.84 6.01
CA LYS A 14 -6.06 -12.68 5.80
C LYS A 14 -5.32 -13.01 7.08
N GLY A 15 -5.59 -12.29 8.18
CA GLY A 15 -4.92 -12.45 9.46
C GLY A 15 -3.73 -11.51 9.65
N LEU A 16 -3.61 -10.48 8.81
CA LEU A 16 -2.55 -9.48 8.93
C LEU A 16 -2.97 -8.39 9.92
N ASN A 17 -2.04 -7.94 10.76
CA ASN A 17 -2.28 -6.87 11.73
C ASN A 17 -2.04 -5.50 11.09
N ILE A 18 -2.99 -4.58 11.28
CA ILE A 18 -2.79 -3.18 10.93
C ILE A 18 -2.22 -2.48 12.16
N VAL A 19 -0.97 -2.03 12.07
CA VAL A 19 -0.24 -1.40 13.19
C VAL A 19 -0.14 0.12 13.07
N ALA A 20 -0.50 0.67 11.93
CA ALA A 20 -0.68 2.10 11.71
C ALA A 20 -1.67 2.34 10.58
N LEU A 21 -2.47 3.40 10.71
CA LEU A 21 -3.47 3.78 9.72
C LEU A 21 -3.72 5.28 9.82
N LYS A 22 -3.59 6.01 8.72
CA LYS A 22 -3.90 7.44 8.68
C LYS A 22 -4.34 7.91 7.31
N VAL A 23 -5.18 8.92 7.31
CA VAL A 23 -5.51 9.69 6.10
C VAL A 23 -4.56 10.88 6.01
N MET A 24 -3.96 11.09 4.85
CA MET A 24 -3.03 12.19 4.62
C MET A 24 -3.08 12.66 3.18
N VAL A 25 -2.61 13.87 2.94
CA VAL A 25 -2.27 14.37 1.61
C VAL A 25 -0.75 14.27 1.47
N ILE A 26 -0.28 13.56 0.45
CA ILE A 26 1.17 13.38 0.23
C ILE A 26 1.73 14.68 -0.35
N PRO A 27 2.68 15.37 0.34
CA PRO A 27 3.33 16.54 -0.22
C PRO A 27 4.19 16.18 -1.44
N PRO A 28 4.36 17.09 -2.42
CA PRO A 28 5.18 16.82 -3.60
C PRO A 28 6.61 16.36 -3.29
N LEU A 29 7.23 16.91 -2.26
CA LEU A 29 8.57 16.50 -1.84
C LEU A 29 8.62 15.06 -1.34
N LEU A 30 7.63 14.65 -0.56
CA LEU A 30 7.53 13.26 -0.08
C LEU A 30 7.29 12.30 -1.25
N ALA A 31 6.41 12.65 -2.19
CA ALA A 31 6.17 11.87 -3.39
C ALA A 31 7.44 11.71 -4.24
N ALA A 32 8.20 12.79 -4.43
CA ALA A 32 9.46 12.75 -5.16
C ALA A 32 10.52 11.86 -4.47
N THR A 33 10.59 11.91 -3.14
CA THR A 33 11.49 11.04 -2.36
C THR A 33 11.07 9.58 -2.45
N HIS A 34 9.78 9.31 -2.33
CA HIS A 34 9.23 7.95 -2.40
C HIS A 34 9.47 7.29 -3.76
N TYR A 35 9.32 8.04 -4.84
CA TYR A 35 9.52 7.56 -6.22
C TYR A 35 10.85 8.02 -6.86
N ALA A 36 11.87 8.32 -6.06
CA ALA A 36 13.15 8.83 -6.55
C ALA A 36 13.80 7.91 -7.60
N GLU A 37 13.68 6.59 -7.46
CA GLU A 37 14.19 5.60 -8.40
C GLU A 37 13.51 5.61 -9.77
N HIS A 38 12.31 6.20 -9.86
CA HIS A 38 11.56 6.32 -11.11
C HIS A 38 11.78 7.64 -11.83
N LYS A 39 12.55 8.58 -11.24
CA LYS A 39 12.87 9.87 -11.85
C LYS A 39 13.52 9.67 -13.23
N GLY A 40 13.01 10.38 -14.22
CA GLY A 40 13.46 10.26 -15.61
C GLY A 40 12.75 9.20 -16.44
N LYS A 41 11.92 8.35 -15.84
CA LYS A 41 11.06 7.41 -16.57
C LYS A 41 9.85 8.14 -17.17
N SER A 42 9.32 7.65 -18.28
CA SER A 42 8.22 8.30 -19.01
C SER A 42 6.94 8.48 -18.19
N PHE A 43 6.68 7.57 -17.24
CA PHE A 43 5.49 7.59 -16.38
C PHE A 43 5.66 8.38 -15.07
N TYR A 44 6.85 8.93 -14.79
CA TYR A 44 7.16 9.55 -13.50
C TYR A 44 6.25 10.74 -13.18
N THR A 45 6.07 11.66 -14.13
CA THR A 45 5.24 12.85 -13.91
C THR A 45 3.79 12.48 -13.60
N GLU A 46 3.20 11.59 -14.38
CA GLU A 46 1.83 11.11 -14.17
C GLU A 46 1.67 10.41 -12.81
N LEU A 47 2.67 9.63 -12.40
CA LEU A 47 2.69 8.95 -11.11
C LEU A 47 2.70 9.94 -9.95
N ILE A 48 3.53 10.99 -10.01
CA ILE A 48 3.58 12.04 -9.00
C ILE A 48 2.27 12.82 -8.95
N GLU A 49 1.72 13.20 -10.09
CA GLU A 49 0.43 13.88 -10.18
C GLU A 49 -0.68 13.04 -9.55
N TYR A 50 -0.71 11.75 -9.86
CA TYR A 50 -1.72 10.83 -9.33
C TYR A 50 -1.64 10.70 -7.81
N ILE A 51 -0.47 10.43 -7.25
CA ILE A 51 -0.31 10.19 -5.81
C ILE A 51 -0.52 11.46 -4.97
N THR A 52 -0.31 12.63 -5.56
CA THR A 52 -0.52 13.93 -4.91
C THR A 52 -1.89 14.56 -5.20
N SER A 53 -2.73 13.90 -5.99
CA SER A 53 -4.01 14.46 -6.47
C SER A 53 -5.09 14.61 -5.40
N GLY A 54 -4.94 13.98 -4.24
CA GLY A 54 -5.91 14.06 -3.16
C GLY A 54 -5.50 13.23 -1.95
N PRO A 55 -6.39 13.12 -0.96
CA PRO A 55 -6.12 12.31 0.23
C PRO A 55 -5.88 10.85 -0.10
N VAL A 56 -4.93 10.25 0.60
CA VAL A 56 -4.64 8.81 0.56
C VAL A 56 -4.75 8.23 1.96
N VAL A 57 -4.93 6.93 2.04
CA VAL A 57 -4.81 6.18 3.30
C VAL A 57 -3.45 5.50 3.30
N ALA A 58 -2.60 5.88 4.24
CA ALA A 58 -1.33 5.22 4.49
C ALA A 58 -1.52 4.21 5.64
N MET A 59 -0.97 3.01 5.46
CA MET A 59 -1.08 1.96 6.47
C MET A 59 0.23 1.18 6.61
N ALA A 60 0.51 0.73 7.82
CA ALA A 60 1.57 -0.23 8.11
C ALA A 60 0.92 -1.56 8.51
N ILE A 61 1.35 -2.62 7.87
CA ILE A 61 0.80 -3.96 8.04
C ILE A 61 1.91 -4.88 8.50
N GLU A 62 1.62 -5.68 9.50
CA GLU A 62 2.54 -6.65 10.11
C GLU A 62 1.99 -8.06 10.02
N GLY A 63 2.87 -9.02 9.85
CA GLY A 63 2.55 -10.45 9.83
C GLY A 63 3.70 -11.26 9.22
N ASP A 64 3.63 -12.56 9.36
CA ASP A 64 4.57 -13.48 8.73
C ASP A 64 4.45 -13.35 7.20
N GLU A 65 5.59 -13.13 6.53
CA GLU A 65 5.62 -12.92 5.07
C GLU A 65 4.69 -11.80 4.57
N ALA A 66 4.46 -10.77 5.40
CA ALA A 66 3.51 -9.69 5.12
C ALA A 66 3.73 -9.04 3.76
N ILE A 67 4.98 -8.78 3.37
CA ILE A 67 5.30 -8.15 2.07
C ILE A 67 4.76 -8.99 0.92
N GLN A 68 5.04 -10.27 0.90
CA GLN A 68 4.59 -11.17 -0.18
C GLN A 68 3.07 -11.34 -0.17
N LEU A 69 2.47 -11.52 1.01
CA LEU A 69 1.02 -11.69 1.15
C LEU A 69 0.26 -10.44 0.71
N VAL A 70 0.70 -9.25 1.14
CA VAL A 70 0.10 -7.99 0.72
C VAL A 70 0.20 -7.83 -0.80
N ARG A 71 1.35 -8.09 -1.38
CA ARG A 71 1.52 -8.00 -2.84
C ARG A 71 0.63 -8.97 -3.60
N ARG A 72 0.45 -10.18 -3.11
CA ARG A 72 -0.50 -11.15 -3.70
C ARG A 72 -1.95 -10.67 -3.61
N LEU A 73 -2.33 -10.08 -2.48
CA LEU A 73 -3.67 -9.51 -2.30
C LEU A 73 -3.90 -8.29 -3.20
N CYS A 74 -2.87 -7.47 -3.41
CA CYS A 74 -2.95 -6.33 -4.33
C CYS A 74 -3.08 -6.75 -5.79
N GLY A 75 -2.40 -7.82 -6.18
CA GLY A 75 -2.25 -8.22 -7.57
C GLY A 75 -1.09 -7.49 -8.28
N PRO A 76 -0.68 -7.93 -9.47
CA PRO A 76 0.39 -7.30 -10.24
C PRO A 76 0.05 -5.87 -10.64
N THR A 77 1.10 -5.06 -10.89
CA THR A 77 0.95 -3.65 -11.28
C THR A 77 0.19 -3.49 -12.60
N ALA A 78 0.44 -4.38 -13.56
CA ALA A 78 -0.33 -4.41 -14.80
C ALA A 78 -1.74 -4.95 -14.54
N VAL A 79 -2.73 -4.09 -14.64
CA VAL A 79 -4.11 -4.39 -14.26
C VAL A 79 -4.70 -5.53 -15.10
N CYS A 80 -4.35 -5.62 -16.38
CA CYS A 80 -4.80 -6.72 -17.26
C CYS A 80 -4.29 -8.10 -16.83
N GLU A 81 -3.22 -8.16 -16.03
CA GLU A 81 -2.66 -9.39 -15.48
C GLU A 81 -3.19 -9.69 -14.07
N SER A 82 -3.96 -8.78 -13.48
CA SER A 82 -4.51 -8.92 -12.13
C SER A 82 -5.73 -9.81 -12.15
N ALA A 83 -5.63 -10.98 -11.51
CA ALA A 83 -6.73 -11.92 -11.42
C ALA A 83 -7.91 -11.36 -10.59
N PRO A 84 -9.16 -11.74 -10.91
CA PRO A 84 -10.28 -11.50 -10.01
C PRO A 84 -10.00 -12.05 -8.62
N GLY A 85 -10.43 -11.33 -7.58
CA GLY A 85 -10.12 -11.63 -6.18
C GLY A 85 -8.94 -10.84 -5.64
N THR A 86 -8.06 -10.34 -6.49
CA THR A 86 -7.05 -9.34 -6.09
C THR A 86 -7.68 -7.95 -6.03
N ILE A 87 -7.07 -7.04 -5.25
CA ILE A 87 -7.56 -5.67 -5.13
C ILE A 87 -7.57 -4.99 -6.51
N ARG A 88 -6.48 -5.09 -7.26
CA ARG A 88 -6.43 -4.50 -8.60
C ARG A 88 -7.34 -5.21 -9.60
N GLY A 89 -7.46 -6.53 -9.51
CA GLY A 89 -8.37 -7.29 -10.37
C GLY A 89 -9.83 -6.92 -10.18
N ASP A 90 -10.24 -6.62 -8.95
CA ASP A 90 -11.63 -6.30 -8.62
C ASP A 90 -11.97 -4.82 -8.80
N TYR A 91 -11.05 -3.90 -8.56
CA TYR A 91 -11.35 -2.46 -8.43
C TYR A 91 -10.63 -1.56 -9.42
N CYS A 92 -9.65 -2.05 -10.15
CA CYS A 92 -8.82 -1.23 -11.01
C CYS A 92 -9.12 -1.46 -12.49
N LEU A 93 -9.24 -0.36 -13.26
CA LEU A 93 -9.42 -0.41 -14.71
C LEU A 93 -8.15 -0.02 -15.49
N HIS A 94 -7.33 0.84 -14.91
CA HIS A 94 -6.19 1.43 -15.61
C HIS A 94 -4.90 1.27 -14.81
N THR A 95 -3.85 0.78 -15.44
CA THR A 95 -2.55 0.56 -14.80
C THR A 95 -1.95 1.83 -14.20
N ASN A 96 -2.14 2.98 -14.86
CA ASN A 96 -1.63 4.26 -14.36
C ASN A 96 -2.40 4.82 -13.16
N HIS A 97 -3.60 4.31 -12.89
CA HIS A 97 -4.43 4.66 -11.74
C HIS A 97 -4.73 3.40 -10.93
N ASN A 98 -3.69 2.71 -10.49
CA ASN A 98 -3.77 1.36 -9.96
C ASN A 98 -4.15 1.24 -8.48
N ILE A 99 -4.73 2.30 -7.91
CA ILE A 99 -5.42 2.44 -6.62
C ILE A 99 -4.63 2.11 -5.35
N ILE A 100 -3.62 1.28 -5.40
CA ILE A 100 -2.84 0.87 -4.23
C ILE A 100 -1.37 0.74 -4.57
N HIS A 101 -0.51 1.17 -3.66
CA HIS A 101 0.92 0.89 -3.63
C HIS A 101 1.21 -0.10 -2.50
N SER A 102 2.16 -0.98 -2.69
CA SER A 102 2.69 -1.83 -1.63
C SER A 102 4.20 -2.00 -1.79
N SER A 103 4.90 -2.06 -0.67
CA SER A 103 6.35 -2.29 -0.65
C SER A 103 6.69 -3.62 -1.31
N ASP A 104 7.79 -3.66 -2.05
CA ASP A 104 8.17 -4.84 -2.86
C ASP A 104 9.27 -5.69 -2.23
N SER A 105 9.90 -5.20 -1.16
CA SER A 105 10.98 -5.90 -0.45
C SER A 105 11.07 -5.43 1.00
N PRO A 106 11.78 -6.17 1.89
CA PRO A 106 12.06 -5.71 3.24
C PRO A 106 12.78 -4.36 3.28
N ASP A 107 13.75 -4.13 2.42
CA ASP A 107 14.47 -2.85 2.34
C ASP A 107 13.55 -1.71 1.91
N SER A 108 12.71 -1.92 0.92
CA SER A 108 11.70 -0.94 0.49
C SER A 108 10.69 -0.65 1.59
N ALA A 109 10.21 -1.67 2.29
CA ALA A 109 9.28 -1.52 3.39
C ALA A 109 9.87 -0.67 4.52
N ASP A 110 11.12 -0.95 4.90
CA ASP A 110 11.82 -0.20 5.94
C ASP A 110 11.97 1.29 5.58
N ARG A 111 12.39 1.56 4.35
CA ARG A 111 12.53 2.91 3.83
C ARG A 111 11.18 3.64 3.76
N GLU A 112 10.16 3.00 3.22
CA GLU A 112 8.83 3.60 3.05
C GLU A 112 8.14 3.84 4.38
N LEU A 113 8.24 2.94 5.34
CA LEU A 113 7.71 3.15 6.70
C LEU A 113 8.31 4.39 7.35
N LYS A 114 9.62 4.61 7.22
CA LYS A 114 10.30 5.81 7.76
C LYS A 114 9.89 7.09 7.05
N LEU A 115 9.54 7.02 5.77
CA LEU A 115 9.05 8.18 5.02
C LEU A 115 7.63 8.59 5.43
N PHE A 116 6.75 7.62 5.68
CA PHE A 116 5.33 7.87 5.90
C PHE A 116 4.90 7.93 7.36
N PHE A 117 5.66 7.31 8.26
CA PHE A 117 5.29 7.22 9.67
C PHE A 117 6.39 7.65 10.61
N GLN A 118 5.98 8.32 11.71
CA GLN A 118 6.85 8.51 12.87
C GLN A 118 6.88 7.22 13.71
N PRO A 119 7.96 6.96 14.48
CA PRO A 119 8.03 5.74 15.31
C PRO A 119 6.85 5.57 16.27
N ASN A 120 6.32 6.66 16.82
CA ASN A 120 5.18 6.63 17.75
C ASN A 120 3.81 6.39 17.08
N GLU A 121 3.76 6.42 15.75
CA GLU A 121 2.55 6.09 15.00
C GLU A 121 2.41 4.58 14.73
N LEU A 122 3.48 3.80 14.97
CA LEU A 122 3.48 2.35 14.83
C LEU A 122 3.16 1.71 16.19
N ILE A 123 2.04 1.02 16.26
CA ILE A 123 1.52 0.46 17.51
C ILE A 123 1.73 -1.06 17.50
N ALA A 124 2.54 -1.55 18.44
CA ALA A 124 2.69 -2.98 18.65
C ALA A 124 1.49 -3.53 19.42
N TRP A 125 0.82 -4.52 18.85
CA TRP A 125 -0.28 -5.21 19.48
C TRP A 125 -0.41 -6.64 18.93
N GLU A 126 -1.01 -7.52 19.70
CA GLU A 126 -1.26 -8.90 19.31
C GLU A 126 -2.76 -9.16 19.25
N ASP A 127 -3.19 -9.84 18.20
CA ASP A 127 -4.54 -10.33 18.10
C ASP A 127 -4.73 -11.52 19.06
N GLY A 128 -5.69 -11.42 19.97
CA GLY A 128 -6.01 -12.50 20.91
C GLY A 128 -6.43 -13.81 20.23
N ASN A 129 -6.78 -13.77 18.95
CA ASN A 129 -7.16 -14.94 18.17
C ASN A 129 -6.04 -15.45 17.25
N SER A 130 -4.82 -14.91 17.35
CA SER A 130 -3.71 -15.24 16.44
C SER A 130 -3.37 -16.72 16.40
N HIS A 131 -3.68 -17.47 17.47
CA HIS A 131 -3.49 -18.92 17.53
C HIS A 131 -4.40 -19.72 16.59
N TRP A 132 -5.39 -19.10 15.96
CA TRP A 132 -6.29 -19.76 15.02
C TRP A 132 -5.86 -19.59 13.55
N PHE A 133 -4.83 -18.80 13.27
CA PHE A 133 -4.39 -18.54 11.90
C PHE A 133 -2.91 -18.13 11.80
#